data_5071da5ce0ef63addc1df830cbdacc08
#
_entry.id   5071da5ce0ef63addc1df830cbdacc08
#
_cell.length_a   1.000
_cell.length_b   1.000
_cell.length_c   1.000
_cell.angle_alpha   90.00
_cell.angle_beta   90.00
_cell.angle_gamma   90.00
#
_symmetry.space_group_name_H-M   'P 1'
#
loop_
_entity.id
_entity.type
_entity.pdbx_description
1 polymer ?
#
loop_
_entity_poly.entity_id
_entity_poly.type
_entity_poly.pdbx_seq_one_letter_code
_entity_poly.pdbx_strand_id
1 'polypeptide(L)'
;MIDTNLEMTDKIGYLLFKKGIIDGQMLEKALAAKANDKSKIKRNLAQILVQDFKYDHDVIFREVAILYAFRELETRPEEVPESRLESIKSMITGNGEGLKQLILQHKIIPFMFDDRNKDKLIIAAIDPTDRNIPKIAFGLNAKKYEVIFIKKHDYDKLIDIILPPENEFLKAMEENLQMDTDEHDDSSLDEQGLDAEINKSALINLVEGALVEGVRKGASDIHFIPRSGNKTHVMFRLDGNLQTWYIQDNALPEAVVAVVKDRSRGMDRFEREMAQDGFIQREIDNIIIRFRVSILPMVGTELKNKFESVVIRILDDRKVIRDLDKLGLAGTARKSFEKAINQPQGMVI
;
A
#
# COMPACT_ATOMS: atom_id res chain seq x y z
N MET A 1 -8.20 -36.97 32.99
CA MET A 1 -8.03 -38.00 31.94
C MET A 1 -8.24 -37.49 30.50
N ILE A 2 -8.64 -36.23 30.32
CA ILE A 2 -8.76 -35.59 28.99
C ILE A 2 -7.39 -35.07 28.48
N ASP A 3 -6.48 -34.69 29.40
CA ASP A 3 -5.22 -34.03 29.06
C ASP A 3 -4.20 -34.87 28.28
N THR A 4 -4.01 -36.14 28.64
CA THR A 4 -2.94 -36.96 28.04
C THR A 4 -3.27 -37.48 26.63
N ASN A 5 -4.55 -37.66 26.34
CA ASN A 5 -5.00 -38.11 25.01
C ASN A 5 -4.97 -36.94 23.97
N LEU A 6 -5.16 -35.72 24.42
CA LEU A 6 -5.17 -34.52 23.58
C LEU A 6 -3.77 -34.13 23.12
N GLU A 7 -2.77 -34.20 24.01
CA GLU A 7 -1.36 -33.93 23.67
C GLU A 7 -0.81 -34.88 22.61
N MET A 8 -1.28 -36.12 22.62
CA MET A 8 -0.95 -37.16 21.61
C MET A 8 -1.65 -36.92 20.26
N THR A 9 -2.81 -36.21 20.25
CA THR A 9 -3.64 -36.06 19.07
C THR A 9 -3.32 -34.81 18.28
N ASP A 10 -3.08 -33.66 18.95
CA ASP A 10 -2.72 -32.40 18.31
C ASP A 10 -1.97 -31.45 19.26
N LYS A 11 -0.66 -31.32 19.06
CA LYS A 11 0.21 -30.49 19.91
C LYS A 11 -0.16 -29.01 19.90
N ILE A 12 -0.62 -28.50 18.76
CA ILE A 12 -1.03 -27.08 18.62
C ILE A 12 -2.30 -26.86 19.43
N GLY A 13 -3.31 -27.71 19.27
CA GLY A 13 -4.57 -27.62 20.00
C GLY A 13 -4.38 -27.68 21.50
N TYR A 14 -3.58 -28.65 21.96
CA TYR A 14 -3.26 -28.78 23.39
C TYR A 14 -2.58 -27.50 23.95
N LEU A 15 -1.60 -26.94 23.24
CA LEU A 15 -0.91 -25.73 23.69
C LEU A 15 -1.87 -24.55 23.82
N LEU A 16 -2.68 -24.29 22.78
CA LEU A 16 -3.62 -23.19 22.75
C LEU A 16 -4.69 -23.30 23.83
N PHE A 17 -5.18 -24.51 24.07
CA PHE A 17 -6.12 -24.79 25.16
C PHE A 17 -5.48 -24.58 26.55
N LYS A 18 -4.28 -25.12 26.77
CA LYS A 18 -3.54 -24.96 28.03
C LYS A 18 -3.23 -23.48 28.36
N LYS A 19 -2.98 -22.65 27.34
CA LYS A 19 -2.77 -21.21 27.49
C LYS A 19 -4.07 -20.40 27.62
N GLY A 20 -5.24 -21.04 27.51
CA GLY A 20 -6.54 -20.37 27.60
C GLY A 20 -6.87 -19.48 26.39
N ILE A 21 -6.20 -19.69 25.25
CA ILE A 21 -6.46 -18.94 24.01
C ILE A 21 -7.73 -19.47 23.36
N ILE A 22 -7.98 -20.76 23.47
CA ILE A 22 -9.22 -21.41 23.04
C ILE A 22 -9.82 -22.19 24.21
N ASP A 23 -11.14 -22.31 24.26
CA ASP A 23 -11.82 -23.15 25.21
C ASP A 23 -11.99 -24.60 24.72
N GLY A 24 -12.46 -25.50 25.60
CA GLY A 24 -12.62 -26.91 25.24
C GLY A 24 -13.64 -27.14 24.14
N GLN A 25 -14.72 -26.36 24.09
CA GLN A 25 -15.75 -26.50 23.04
C GLN A 25 -15.21 -26.09 21.67
N MET A 26 -14.41 -25.03 21.64
CA MET A 26 -13.77 -24.59 20.41
C MET A 26 -12.72 -25.59 19.92
N LEU A 27 -11.95 -26.16 20.85
CA LEU A 27 -10.98 -27.20 20.52
C LEU A 27 -11.64 -28.42 19.86
N GLU A 28 -12.75 -28.91 20.43
CA GLU A 28 -13.52 -30.03 19.84
C GLU A 28 -14.05 -29.69 18.45
N LYS A 29 -14.62 -28.49 18.25
CA LYS A 29 -15.09 -28.02 16.95
C LYS A 29 -13.96 -27.93 15.91
N ALA A 30 -12.82 -27.39 16.32
CA ALA A 30 -11.66 -27.26 15.43
C ALA A 30 -11.04 -28.60 15.06
N LEU A 31 -10.99 -29.58 16.00
CA LEU A 31 -10.55 -30.93 15.73
C LEU A 31 -11.51 -31.68 14.79
N ALA A 32 -12.83 -31.51 14.98
CA ALA A 32 -13.83 -32.07 14.07
C ALA A 32 -13.70 -31.43 12.64
N ALA A 33 -13.49 -30.12 12.56
CA ALA A 33 -13.25 -29.46 11.28
C ALA A 33 -11.97 -30.00 10.61
N LYS A 34 -10.89 -30.20 11.36
CA LYS A 34 -9.64 -30.80 10.86
C LYS A 34 -9.83 -32.24 10.34
N ALA A 35 -10.60 -33.05 11.05
CA ALA A 35 -10.89 -34.41 10.62
C ALA A 35 -11.70 -34.47 9.32
N ASN A 36 -12.60 -33.52 9.13
CA ASN A 36 -13.48 -33.40 7.95
C ASN A 36 -12.88 -32.54 6.83
N ASP A 37 -11.64 -32.08 6.95
CA ASP A 37 -11.00 -31.22 5.94
C ASP A 37 -10.81 -31.95 4.61
N LYS A 38 -11.53 -31.48 3.56
CA LYS A 38 -11.50 -32.02 2.20
C LYS A 38 -10.50 -31.31 1.29
N SER A 39 -9.70 -30.37 1.81
CA SER A 39 -8.71 -29.67 1.01
C SER A 39 -7.64 -30.62 0.48
N LYS A 40 -7.13 -30.35 -0.74
CA LYS A 40 -6.06 -31.15 -1.36
C LYS A 40 -4.81 -31.25 -0.47
N ILE A 41 -4.55 -30.21 0.30
CA ILE A 41 -3.48 -30.16 1.31
C ILE A 41 -4.17 -29.98 2.65
N LYS A 42 -4.10 -31.00 3.50
CA LYS A 42 -4.72 -30.95 4.82
C LYS A 42 -4.12 -29.81 5.65
N ARG A 43 -5.00 -28.94 6.14
CA ARG A 43 -4.65 -27.82 7.00
C ARG A 43 -4.31 -28.28 8.41
N ASN A 44 -3.38 -27.59 9.06
CA ASN A 44 -3.14 -27.80 10.49
C ASN A 44 -4.21 -27.07 11.34
N LEU A 45 -4.23 -27.32 12.65
CA LEU A 45 -5.26 -26.76 13.52
C LEU A 45 -5.18 -25.22 13.61
N ALA A 46 -3.98 -24.64 13.57
CA ALA A 46 -3.79 -23.19 13.58
C ALA A 46 -4.43 -22.53 12.35
N GLN A 47 -4.20 -23.10 11.16
CA GLN A 47 -4.80 -22.63 9.92
C GLN A 47 -6.34 -22.67 9.96
N ILE A 48 -6.90 -23.75 10.52
CA ILE A 48 -8.36 -23.92 10.69
C ILE A 48 -8.93 -22.86 11.65
N LEU A 49 -8.28 -22.65 12.80
CA LEU A 49 -8.72 -21.66 13.77
C LEU A 49 -8.74 -20.24 13.18
N VAL A 50 -7.75 -19.89 12.40
CA VAL A 50 -7.67 -18.56 11.76
C VAL A 50 -8.65 -18.43 10.59
N GLN A 51 -8.72 -19.42 9.71
CA GLN A 51 -9.50 -19.35 8.48
C GLN A 51 -10.99 -19.56 8.70
N ASP A 52 -11.36 -20.60 9.46
CA ASP A 52 -12.74 -21.02 9.62
C ASP A 52 -13.39 -20.38 10.85
N PHE A 53 -12.65 -20.23 11.96
CA PHE A 53 -13.15 -19.69 13.22
C PHE A 53 -12.76 -18.24 13.50
N LYS A 54 -12.00 -17.59 12.58
CA LYS A 54 -11.66 -16.16 12.63
C LYS A 54 -10.86 -15.72 13.87
N TYR A 55 -10.08 -16.60 14.43
CA TYR A 55 -9.14 -16.23 15.49
C TYR A 55 -8.07 -15.29 14.94
N ASP A 56 -7.51 -14.44 15.80
CA ASP A 56 -6.43 -13.54 15.44
C ASP A 56 -5.21 -14.35 14.97
N HIS A 57 -4.73 -14.00 13.77
CA HIS A 57 -3.64 -14.69 13.12
C HIS A 57 -2.35 -14.63 13.93
N ASP A 58 -1.98 -13.44 14.39
CA ASP A 58 -0.69 -13.21 15.03
C ASP A 58 -0.64 -13.86 16.42
N VAL A 59 -1.78 -13.90 17.12
CA VAL A 59 -1.90 -14.61 18.40
C VAL A 59 -1.69 -16.11 18.22
N ILE A 60 -2.35 -16.72 17.24
CA ILE A 60 -2.27 -18.16 17.01
C ILE A 60 -0.89 -18.56 16.49
N PHE A 61 -0.38 -17.90 15.44
CA PHE A 61 0.89 -18.31 14.81
C PHE A 61 2.12 -17.94 15.62
N ARG A 62 2.05 -16.96 16.51
CA ARG A 62 3.09 -16.71 17.50
C ARG A 62 3.26 -17.88 18.46
N GLU A 63 2.16 -18.47 18.91
CA GLU A 63 2.22 -19.67 19.78
C GLU A 63 2.73 -20.90 19.03
N VAL A 64 2.37 -21.04 17.76
CA VAL A 64 2.94 -22.06 16.89
C VAL A 64 4.44 -21.87 16.72
N ALA A 65 4.89 -20.64 16.52
CA ALA A 65 6.32 -20.33 16.42
C ALA A 65 7.07 -20.72 17.70
N ILE A 66 6.53 -20.39 18.86
CA ILE A 66 7.10 -20.78 20.15
C ILE A 66 7.15 -22.33 20.31
N LEU A 67 6.07 -23.02 19.94
CA LEU A 67 5.99 -24.48 20.04
C LEU A 67 7.07 -25.20 19.23
N TYR A 68 7.35 -24.69 18.03
CA TYR A 68 8.33 -25.29 17.12
C TYR A 68 9.70 -24.61 17.15
N ALA A 69 9.93 -23.70 18.12
CA ALA A 69 11.17 -22.96 18.31
C ALA A 69 11.60 -22.12 17.08
N PHE A 70 10.65 -21.61 16.32
CA PHE A 70 10.93 -20.58 15.31
C PHE A 70 11.19 -19.24 15.99
N ARG A 71 12.22 -18.53 15.51
CA ARG A 71 12.48 -17.16 15.97
C ARG A 71 11.46 -16.19 15.37
N GLU A 72 11.11 -15.14 16.08
CA GLU A 72 10.33 -14.01 15.56
C GLU A 72 11.27 -13.01 14.91
N LEU A 73 10.85 -12.38 13.81
CA LEU A 73 11.59 -11.28 13.20
C LEU A 73 11.48 -10.05 14.09
N GLU A 74 12.61 -9.59 14.65
CA GLU A 74 12.67 -8.45 15.57
C GLU A 74 12.77 -7.10 14.84
N THR A 75 13.31 -7.10 13.61
CA THR A 75 13.49 -5.90 12.79
C THR A 75 12.16 -5.37 12.30
N ARG A 76 11.85 -4.12 12.58
CA ARG A 76 10.64 -3.47 12.06
C ARG A 76 10.79 -3.21 10.56
N PRO A 77 9.68 -3.22 9.78
CA PRO A 77 9.72 -2.95 8.35
C PRO A 77 10.45 -1.66 7.97
N GLU A 78 10.25 -0.60 8.75
CA GLU A 78 10.84 0.72 8.53
C GLU A 78 12.35 0.80 8.86
N GLU A 79 12.87 -0.18 9.60
CA GLU A 79 14.28 -0.27 10.01
C GLU A 79 15.11 -1.16 9.07
N VAL A 80 14.49 -1.80 8.08
CA VAL A 80 15.17 -2.67 7.12
C VAL A 80 15.99 -1.80 6.16
N PRO A 81 17.31 -2.00 6.05
CA PRO A 81 18.17 -1.22 5.16
C PRO A 81 17.74 -1.32 3.69
N GLU A 82 17.85 -0.23 2.93
CA GLU A 82 17.46 -0.16 1.51
C GLU A 82 18.13 -1.25 0.65
N SER A 83 19.43 -1.50 0.87
CA SER A 83 20.15 -2.58 0.18
C SER A 83 19.56 -3.97 0.42
N ARG A 84 18.94 -4.18 1.60
CA ARG A 84 18.25 -5.41 1.95
C ARG A 84 16.89 -5.49 1.22
N LEU A 85 16.15 -4.38 1.18
CA LEU A 85 14.88 -4.29 0.46
C LEU A 85 15.07 -4.59 -1.04
N GLU A 86 16.11 -4.03 -1.66
CA GLU A 86 16.48 -4.31 -3.05
C GLU A 86 16.84 -5.79 -3.28
N SER A 87 17.60 -6.38 -2.36
CA SER A 87 17.96 -7.80 -2.42
C SER A 87 16.71 -8.69 -2.33
N ILE A 88 15.78 -8.39 -1.39
CA ILE A 88 14.50 -9.13 -1.28
C ILE A 88 13.68 -8.97 -2.55
N LYS A 89 13.57 -7.74 -3.08
CA LYS A 89 12.87 -7.46 -4.34
C LYS A 89 13.44 -8.29 -5.48
N SER A 90 14.76 -8.32 -5.63
CA SER A 90 15.44 -9.12 -6.64
C SER A 90 15.17 -10.62 -6.49
N MET A 91 15.16 -11.16 -5.27
CA MET A 91 14.81 -12.56 -5.02
C MET A 91 13.36 -12.89 -5.38
N ILE A 92 12.42 -11.97 -5.15
CA ILE A 92 11.00 -12.17 -5.46
C ILE A 92 10.74 -12.05 -6.96
N THR A 93 11.34 -11.07 -7.65
CA THR A 93 11.02 -10.74 -9.05
C THR A 93 11.94 -11.41 -10.06
N GLY A 94 13.18 -11.71 -9.69
CA GLY A 94 14.22 -12.22 -10.61
C GLY A 94 14.14 -13.71 -10.95
N ASN A 95 13.24 -14.49 -10.36
CA ASN A 95 13.21 -15.95 -10.48
C ASN A 95 11.94 -16.50 -11.17
N GLY A 96 11.30 -15.67 -11.98
CA GLY A 96 10.13 -16.04 -12.77
C GLY A 96 8.80 -15.87 -12.02
N GLU A 97 7.74 -15.61 -12.81
CA GLU A 97 6.41 -15.24 -12.29
C GLU A 97 5.79 -16.33 -11.40
N GLY A 98 6.01 -17.61 -11.72
CA GLY A 98 5.47 -18.71 -10.92
C GLY A 98 6.02 -18.76 -9.48
N LEU A 99 7.30 -18.44 -9.28
CA LEU A 99 7.90 -18.37 -7.95
C LEU A 99 7.44 -17.13 -7.20
N LYS A 100 7.34 -15.98 -7.88
CA LYS A 100 6.79 -14.73 -7.34
C LYS A 100 5.37 -14.94 -6.83
N GLN A 101 4.48 -15.53 -7.64
CA GLN A 101 3.11 -15.82 -7.22
C GLN A 101 3.06 -16.75 -6.00
N LEU A 102 3.89 -17.79 -5.97
CA LEU A 102 3.95 -18.71 -4.83
C LEU A 102 4.38 -17.99 -3.54
N ILE A 103 5.39 -17.14 -3.61
CA ILE A 103 5.88 -16.31 -2.49
C ILE A 103 4.76 -15.40 -1.95
N LEU A 104 4.09 -14.68 -2.83
CA LEU A 104 3.03 -13.73 -2.45
C LEU A 104 1.77 -14.45 -1.94
N GLN A 105 1.35 -15.54 -2.60
CA GLN A 105 0.17 -16.31 -2.21
C GLN A 105 0.31 -16.90 -0.80
N HIS A 106 1.50 -17.39 -0.46
CA HIS A 106 1.77 -18.01 0.83
C HIS A 106 2.29 -17.04 1.89
N LYS A 107 2.40 -15.74 1.53
CA LYS A 107 2.87 -14.67 2.42
C LYS A 107 4.22 -15.00 3.05
N ILE A 108 5.16 -15.33 2.19
CA ILE A 108 6.53 -15.70 2.55
C ILE A 108 7.48 -14.63 1.98
N ILE A 109 8.51 -14.25 2.74
CA ILE A 109 9.56 -13.32 2.30
C ILE A 109 10.90 -14.02 2.38
N PRO A 110 11.62 -14.19 1.26
CA PRO A 110 13.03 -14.57 1.28
C PRO A 110 13.84 -13.39 1.82
N PHE A 111 14.16 -13.42 3.13
CA PHE A 111 14.65 -12.26 3.84
C PHE A 111 16.13 -11.97 3.55
N MET A 112 16.98 -12.99 3.65
CA MET A 112 18.42 -12.86 3.36
C MET A 112 19.12 -14.20 3.29
N PHE A 113 20.23 -14.24 2.57
CA PHE A 113 21.21 -15.31 2.76
C PHE A 113 22.06 -15.04 4.03
N ASP A 114 22.39 -16.08 4.76
CA ASP A 114 23.20 -15.97 5.98
C ASP A 114 24.63 -15.52 5.63
N ASP A 115 25.13 -14.46 6.26
CA ASP A 115 26.45 -13.89 5.99
C ASP A 115 27.60 -14.90 6.28
N ARG A 116 27.36 -15.84 7.21
CA ARG A 116 28.32 -16.89 7.58
C ARG A 116 28.21 -18.14 6.72
N ASN A 117 27.02 -18.36 6.12
CA ASN A 117 26.73 -19.52 5.27
C ASN A 117 25.89 -19.09 4.07
N LYS A 118 26.57 -18.69 3.00
CA LYS A 118 25.92 -18.20 1.77
C LYS A 118 24.99 -19.20 1.08
N ASP A 119 25.00 -20.47 1.48
CA ASP A 119 24.09 -21.51 1.01
C ASP A 119 22.77 -21.59 1.81
N LYS A 120 22.70 -20.84 2.95
CA LYS A 120 21.54 -20.86 3.85
C LYS A 120 20.70 -19.61 3.68
N LEU A 121 19.44 -19.78 3.29
CA LEU A 121 18.45 -18.71 3.14
C LEU A 121 17.63 -18.58 4.44
N ILE A 122 17.50 -17.36 4.95
CA ILE A 122 16.58 -17.02 6.03
C ILE A 122 15.27 -16.56 5.39
N ILE A 123 14.19 -17.21 5.77
CA ILE A 123 12.84 -17.00 5.21
C ILE A 123 11.92 -16.53 6.32
N ALA A 124 11.31 -15.36 6.15
CA ALA A 124 10.26 -14.88 7.03
C ALA A 124 8.88 -15.30 6.48
N ALA A 125 8.06 -15.91 7.34
CA ALA A 125 6.73 -16.37 6.96
C ALA A 125 5.71 -16.04 8.05
N ILE A 126 4.50 -15.67 7.66
CA ILE A 126 3.38 -15.46 8.59
C ILE A 126 2.89 -16.80 9.16
N ASP A 127 2.98 -17.88 8.36
CA ASP A 127 2.82 -19.26 8.79
C ASP A 127 4.15 -20.00 8.65
N PRO A 128 4.94 -20.15 9.73
CA PRO A 128 6.25 -20.79 9.65
C PRO A 128 6.17 -22.30 9.40
N THR A 129 4.97 -22.88 9.41
CA THR A 129 4.71 -24.29 9.12
C THR A 129 4.24 -24.54 7.69
N ASP A 130 4.23 -23.51 6.82
CA ASP A 130 3.77 -23.65 5.44
C ASP A 130 4.67 -24.63 4.66
N ARG A 131 4.01 -25.60 4.02
CA ARG A 131 4.68 -26.67 3.27
C ARG A 131 5.34 -26.24 1.96
N ASN A 132 5.06 -25.01 1.52
CA ASN A 132 5.68 -24.45 0.31
C ASN A 132 7.02 -23.78 0.60
N ILE A 133 7.38 -23.54 1.85
CA ILE A 133 8.67 -22.96 2.23
C ILE A 133 9.86 -23.69 1.61
N PRO A 134 9.96 -25.04 1.68
CA PRO A 134 11.07 -25.75 1.02
C PRO A 134 11.12 -25.54 -0.49
N LYS A 135 9.95 -25.52 -1.16
CA LYS A 135 9.86 -25.31 -2.60
C LYS A 135 10.36 -23.92 -2.99
N ILE A 136 10.01 -22.90 -2.20
CA ILE A 136 10.50 -21.52 -2.40
C ILE A 136 12.01 -21.45 -2.17
N ALA A 137 12.53 -22.04 -1.08
CA ALA A 137 13.95 -22.06 -0.79
C ALA A 137 14.77 -22.68 -1.93
N PHE A 138 14.36 -23.84 -2.41
CA PHE A 138 15.02 -24.51 -3.53
C PHE A 138 14.86 -23.77 -4.85
N GLY A 139 13.72 -23.12 -5.08
CA GLY A 139 13.51 -22.26 -6.26
C GLY A 139 14.44 -21.05 -6.28
N LEU A 140 14.92 -20.62 -5.12
CA LEU A 140 15.92 -19.55 -4.95
C LEU A 140 17.37 -20.10 -4.86
N ASN A 141 17.61 -21.35 -5.23
CA ASN A 141 18.91 -22.03 -5.22
C ASN A 141 19.56 -22.15 -3.81
N ALA A 142 18.77 -22.06 -2.74
CA ALA A 142 19.27 -22.26 -1.38
C ALA A 142 19.43 -23.77 -1.08
N LYS A 143 20.61 -24.17 -0.58
CA LYS A 143 20.85 -25.57 -0.14
C LYS A 143 20.29 -25.85 1.25
N LYS A 144 20.19 -24.81 2.07
CA LYS A 144 19.65 -24.84 3.43
C LYS A 144 18.74 -23.64 3.63
N TYR A 145 17.79 -23.75 4.52
CA TYR A 145 16.96 -22.61 4.91
C TYR A 145 16.68 -22.63 6.41
N GLU A 146 16.40 -21.45 6.93
CA GLU A 146 15.91 -21.22 8.28
C GLU A 146 14.63 -20.41 8.18
N VAL A 147 13.60 -20.82 8.94
CA VAL A 147 12.32 -20.14 8.95
C VAL A 147 12.22 -19.26 10.20
N ILE A 148 11.81 -18.03 10.02
CA ILE A 148 11.47 -17.10 11.09
C ILE A 148 10.01 -16.66 10.96
N PHE A 149 9.36 -16.45 12.09
CA PHE A 149 7.99 -15.92 12.11
C PHE A 149 8.00 -14.42 11.93
N ILE A 150 7.11 -13.92 11.07
CA ILE A 150 6.80 -12.49 10.92
C ILE A 150 5.33 -12.26 11.18
N LYS A 151 4.98 -11.21 11.92
CA LYS A 151 3.58 -10.82 12.12
C LYS A 151 2.95 -10.44 10.80
N LYS A 152 1.66 -10.73 10.64
CA LYS A 152 0.94 -10.41 9.42
C LYS A 152 0.99 -8.92 9.08
N HIS A 153 0.82 -8.05 10.08
CA HIS A 153 0.90 -6.61 9.89
C HIS A 153 2.28 -6.14 9.38
N ASP A 154 3.37 -6.71 9.94
CA ASP A 154 4.73 -6.37 9.53
C ASP A 154 5.05 -6.93 8.14
N TYR A 155 4.51 -8.11 7.81
CA TYR A 155 4.58 -8.67 6.45
C TYR A 155 3.90 -7.74 5.43
N ASP A 156 2.64 -7.34 5.69
CA ASP A 156 1.88 -6.50 4.76
C ASP A 156 2.61 -5.17 4.53
N LYS A 157 3.12 -4.52 5.58
CA LYS A 157 3.95 -3.30 5.45
C LYS A 157 5.25 -3.52 4.65
N LEU A 158 5.95 -4.61 4.94
CA LEU A 158 7.23 -4.89 4.28
C LEU A 158 7.02 -5.18 2.79
N ILE A 159 5.97 -5.91 2.43
CA ILE A 159 5.62 -6.15 1.02
C ILE A 159 5.23 -4.86 0.30
N ASP A 160 4.48 -3.96 0.93
CA ASP A 160 4.13 -2.67 0.33
C ASP A 160 5.37 -1.79 0.04
N ILE A 161 6.42 -1.91 0.89
CA ILE A 161 7.70 -1.23 0.65
C ILE A 161 8.49 -1.89 -0.48
N ILE A 162 8.57 -3.24 -0.51
CA ILE A 162 9.38 -4.01 -1.48
C ILE A 162 8.74 -4.00 -2.87
N LEU A 163 7.42 -4.21 -2.93
CA LEU A 163 6.62 -4.29 -4.13
C LEU A 163 5.43 -3.33 -4.01
N PRO A 164 5.68 -2.02 -4.10
CA PRO A 164 4.58 -1.07 -4.09
C PRO A 164 3.60 -1.41 -5.21
N PRO A 165 2.29 -1.30 -4.96
CA PRO A 165 1.28 -1.58 -5.98
C PRO A 165 1.54 -0.71 -7.21
N GLU A 166 1.56 -1.32 -8.38
CA GLU A 166 1.75 -0.60 -9.64
C GLU A 166 0.63 0.43 -9.82
N ASN A 167 1.01 1.61 -10.29
CA ASN A 167 0.05 2.63 -10.64
C ASN A 167 -0.33 2.42 -12.11
N GLU A 168 -1.50 1.80 -12.34
CA GLU A 168 -1.99 1.44 -13.67
C GLU A 168 -2.07 2.66 -14.61
N PHE A 169 -2.35 3.85 -14.08
CA PHE A 169 -2.41 5.06 -14.88
C PHE A 169 -1.04 5.52 -15.37
N LEU A 170 0.01 5.36 -14.53
CA LEU A 170 1.39 5.67 -14.95
C LEU A 170 1.88 4.68 -16.00
N LYS A 171 1.57 3.40 -15.82
CA LYS A 171 1.91 2.36 -16.80
C LYS A 171 1.23 2.63 -18.15
N ALA A 172 -0.05 2.95 -18.14
CA ALA A 172 -0.78 3.33 -19.35
C ALA A 172 -0.22 4.59 -20.02
N MET A 173 0.30 5.55 -19.23
CA MET A 173 0.96 6.74 -19.74
C MET A 173 2.31 6.39 -20.41
N GLU A 174 3.11 5.52 -19.79
CA GLU A 174 4.38 5.05 -20.33
C GLU A 174 4.20 4.21 -21.62
N GLU A 175 3.19 3.34 -21.66
CA GLU A 175 2.83 2.54 -22.83
C GLU A 175 2.40 3.42 -24.02
N ASN A 176 1.61 4.46 -23.78
CA ASN A 176 1.21 5.43 -24.80
C ASN A 176 2.40 6.23 -25.34
N LEU A 177 3.37 6.60 -24.50
CA LEU A 177 4.59 7.28 -24.93
C LEU A 177 5.52 6.39 -25.77
N GLN A 178 5.51 5.07 -25.57
CA GLN A 178 6.31 4.11 -26.36
C GLN A 178 5.68 3.82 -27.72
N MET A 179 4.36 3.87 -27.87
CA MET A 179 3.70 3.71 -29.17
C MET A 179 4.01 4.83 -30.16
N ASP A 180 4.24 6.06 -29.67
CA ASP A 180 4.60 7.20 -30.52
C ASP A 180 6.02 7.12 -31.13
N THR A 181 6.86 6.16 -30.71
CA THR A 181 8.24 6.03 -31.23
C THR A 181 8.39 4.95 -32.31
N ASP A 182 7.41 4.08 -32.50
CA ASP A 182 7.56 2.88 -33.38
C ASP A 182 6.71 2.86 -34.66
N GLU A 183 5.79 3.83 -34.86
CA GLU A 183 4.96 3.83 -36.10
C GLU A 183 5.11 5.13 -36.91
N HIS A 184 6.13 5.17 -37.75
CA HIS A 184 6.08 5.90 -39.03
C HIS A 184 5.62 4.91 -40.12
N ASP A 185 4.32 4.77 -40.31
CA ASP A 185 3.78 4.23 -41.53
C ASP A 185 2.53 5.02 -42.00
N ASP A 186 2.60 5.33 -43.29
CA ASP A 186 1.85 6.27 -44.06
C ASP A 186 0.36 5.88 -44.19
N SER A 187 -0.54 6.43 -43.36
CA SER A 187 -1.96 6.43 -43.69
C SER A 187 -2.65 7.69 -43.11
N SER A 188 -3.10 8.53 -44.05
CA SER A 188 -3.80 9.80 -43.88
C SER A 188 -5.13 9.68 -43.09
N LEU A 189 -5.06 9.55 -41.81
CA LEU A 189 -6.11 9.90 -40.85
C LEU A 189 -5.63 11.14 -40.11
N ASP A 190 -6.55 12.12 -39.94
CA ASP A 190 -6.32 13.45 -39.40
C ASP A 190 -5.36 13.40 -38.17
N GLU A 191 -4.04 13.52 -38.40
CA GLU A 191 -2.97 13.41 -37.39
C GLU A 191 -3.23 14.33 -36.19
N GLN A 192 -3.79 15.54 -36.45
CA GLN A 192 -4.12 16.49 -35.40
C GLN A 192 -5.25 15.99 -34.45
N GLY A 193 -6.17 15.20 -34.95
CA GLY A 193 -7.25 14.60 -34.16
C GLY A 193 -6.74 13.45 -33.28
N LEU A 194 -5.86 12.62 -33.82
CA LEU A 194 -5.26 11.48 -33.12
C LEU A 194 -4.31 11.94 -32.01
N ASP A 195 -3.43 12.90 -32.31
CA ASP A 195 -2.52 13.52 -31.34
C ASP A 195 -3.29 14.23 -30.21
N ALA A 196 -4.42 14.88 -30.52
CA ALA A 196 -5.26 15.50 -29.52
C ALA A 196 -5.92 14.46 -28.58
N GLU A 197 -6.26 13.28 -29.10
CA GLU A 197 -6.89 12.21 -28.34
C GLU A 197 -5.88 11.44 -27.48
N ILE A 198 -4.69 11.17 -28.02
CA ILE A 198 -3.56 10.58 -27.31
C ILE A 198 -3.08 11.48 -26.18
N ASN A 199 -2.87 12.76 -26.46
CA ASN A 199 -2.48 13.75 -25.46
C ASN A 199 -3.55 13.91 -24.36
N LYS A 200 -4.83 13.86 -24.72
CA LYS A 200 -5.92 13.90 -23.72
C LYS A 200 -5.91 12.69 -22.81
N SER A 201 -5.70 11.50 -23.36
CA SER A 201 -5.61 10.24 -22.56
C SER A 201 -4.40 10.26 -21.63
N ALA A 202 -3.24 10.72 -22.10
CA ALA A 202 -2.03 10.83 -21.30
C ALA A 202 -2.20 11.83 -20.15
N LEU A 203 -2.84 12.97 -20.37
CA LEU A 203 -3.12 13.96 -19.30
C LEU A 203 -4.13 13.44 -18.28
N ILE A 204 -5.13 12.70 -18.73
CA ILE A 204 -6.07 12.04 -17.82
C ILE A 204 -5.33 11.04 -16.92
N ASN A 205 -4.47 10.20 -17.52
CA ASN A 205 -3.67 9.23 -16.78
C ASN A 205 -2.69 9.91 -15.83
N LEU A 206 -2.09 11.04 -16.22
CA LEU A 206 -1.23 11.82 -15.32
C LEU A 206 -1.99 12.32 -14.10
N VAL A 207 -3.18 12.89 -14.27
CA VAL A 207 -3.98 13.43 -13.16
C VAL A 207 -4.46 12.30 -12.24
N GLU A 208 -5.05 11.24 -12.78
CA GLU A 208 -5.52 10.08 -12.01
C GLU A 208 -4.32 9.36 -11.32
N GLY A 209 -3.21 9.22 -12.04
CA GLY A 209 -1.96 8.66 -11.50
C GLY A 209 -1.41 9.48 -10.32
N ALA A 210 -1.48 10.81 -10.42
CA ALA A 210 -1.07 11.69 -9.32
C ALA A 210 -1.98 11.54 -8.08
N LEU A 211 -3.30 11.36 -8.28
CA LEU A 211 -4.22 11.11 -7.16
C LEU A 211 -3.88 9.81 -6.44
N VAL A 212 -3.70 8.72 -7.19
CA VAL A 212 -3.36 7.40 -6.65
C VAL A 212 -2.01 7.43 -5.92
N GLU A 213 -0.98 7.95 -6.59
CA GLU A 213 0.38 8.00 -6.05
C GLU A 213 0.49 8.92 -4.83
N GLY A 214 -0.19 10.06 -4.86
CA GLY A 214 -0.24 10.98 -3.72
C GLY A 214 -0.83 10.31 -2.46
N VAL A 215 -1.89 9.51 -2.60
CA VAL A 215 -2.47 8.73 -1.49
C VAL A 215 -1.49 7.67 -0.99
N ARG A 216 -0.89 6.89 -1.89
CA ARG A 216 0.04 5.79 -1.56
C ARG A 216 1.30 6.28 -0.89
N LYS A 217 1.85 7.41 -1.34
CA LYS A 217 3.02 8.07 -0.71
C LYS A 217 2.68 8.82 0.58
N GLY A 218 1.41 8.89 0.94
CA GLY A 218 1.00 9.56 2.16
C GLY A 218 1.02 11.08 2.09
N ALA A 219 1.00 11.67 0.90
CA ALA A 219 0.96 13.11 0.75
C ALA A 219 -0.27 13.74 1.42
N SER A 220 -0.12 14.97 1.90
CA SER A 220 -1.24 15.80 2.38
C SER A 220 -1.89 16.58 1.24
N ASP A 221 -1.08 17.07 0.30
CA ASP A 221 -1.54 17.88 -0.82
C ASP A 221 -0.79 17.50 -2.11
N ILE A 222 -1.47 17.61 -3.24
CA ILE A 222 -0.92 17.49 -4.60
C ILE A 222 -1.03 18.86 -5.25
N HIS A 223 0.05 19.34 -5.83
CA HIS A 223 0.11 20.65 -6.49
C HIS A 223 0.41 20.46 -7.98
N PHE A 224 -0.36 21.14 -8.85
CA PHE A 224 -0.02 21.31 -10.26
C PHE A 224 0.32 22.79 -10.45
N ILE A 225 1.59 23.07 -10.66
CA ILE A 225 2.11 24.42 -10.70
C ILE A 225 2.65 24.71 -12.10
N PRO A 226 2.04 25.64 -12.86
CA PRO A 226 2.57 26.07 -14.15
C PRO A 226 3.93 26.74 -13.97
N ARG A 227 4.83 26.47 -14.92
CA ARG A 227 6.17 27.05 -14.98
C ARG A 227 6.44 27.59 -16.37
N SER A 228 7.49 28.41 -16.50
CA SER A 228 7.97 28.93 -17.80
C SER A 228 8.33 27.78 -18.75
N GLY A 229 8.15 27.96 -20.05
CA GLY A 229 8.45 26.99 -21.10
C GLY A 229 7.36 25.92 -21.22
N ASN A 230 6.10 26.25 -20.99
CA ASN A 230 4.93 25.36 -21.12
C ASN A 230 5.03 24.09 -20.25
N LYS A 231 5.66 24.20 -19.07
CA LYS A 231 5.83 23.08 -18.15
C LYS A 231 4.85 23.16 -17.00
N THR A 232 4.37 21.99 -16.54
CA THR A 232 3.61 21.85 -15.30
C THR A 232 4.38 20.96 -14.34
N HIS A 233 4.76 21.49 -13.18
CA HIS A 233 5.34 20.71 -12.11
C HIS A 233 4.23 20.10 -11.25
N VAL A 234 4.19 18.78 -11.19
CA VAL A 234 3.36 18.03 -10.26
C VAL A 234 4.18 17.75 -9.02
N MET A 235 3.73 18.26 -7.88
CA MET A 235 4.47 18.18 -6.63
C MET A 235 3.58 17.60 -5.53
N PHE A 236 4.18 16.80 -4.66
CA PHE A 236 3.53 16.25 -3.46
C PHE A 236 4.04 16.95 -2.21
N ARG A 237 3.15 17.23 -1.27
CA ARG A 237 3.54 17.65 0.07
C ARG A 237 3.66 16.43 0.97
N LEU A 238 4.90 16.05 1.29
CA LEU A 238 5.23 14.93 2.17
C LEU A 238 5.86 15.51 3.45
N ASP A 239 5.29 15.20 4.60
CA ASP A 239 5.75 15.69 5.92
C ASP A 239 6.01 17.21 5.95
N GLY A 240 5.10 17.99 5.33
CA GLY A 240 5.17 19.43 5.24
C GLY A 240 6.03 19.98 4.09
N ASN A 241 6.90 19.16 3.48
CA ASN A 241 7.82 19.58 2.42
C ASN A 241 7.24 19.31 1.03
N LEU A 242 7.34 20.27 0.12
CA LEU A 242 6.98 20.10 -1.28
C LEU A 242 8.12 19.44 -2.04
N GLN A 243 7.83 18.30 -2.67
CA GLN A 243 8.77 17.54 -3.49
C GLN A 243 8.19 17.38 -4.89
N THR A 244 9.02 17.61 -5.92
CA THR A 244 8.62 17.40 -7.31
C THR A 244 8.51 15.90 -7.57
N TRP A 245 7.34 15.47 -8.02
CA TRP A 245 7.08 14.08 -8.40
C TRP A 245 7.22 13.89 -9.92
N TYR A 246 6.63 14.79 -10.72
CA TYR A 246 6.64 14.69 -12.17
C TYR A 246 6.71 16.08 -12.81
N ILE A 247 7.35 16.18 -13.98
CA ILE A 247 7.37 17.41 -14.78
C ILE A 247 6.73 17.07 -16.12
N GLN A 248 5.57 17.66 -16.38
CA GLN A 248 4.88 17.59 -17.65
C GLN A 248 5.37 18.71 -18.55
N ASP A 249 5.91 18.40 -19.74
CA ASP A 249 6.44 19.35 -20.72
C ASP A 249 5.91 19.14 -22.14
N ASN A 250 5.12 18.09 -22.37
CA ASN A 250 4.54 17.76 -23.69
C ASN A 250 3.14 18.36 -23.90
N ALA A 251 2.58 19.08 -22.92
CA ALA A 251 1.27 19.69 -23.03
C ALA A 251 1.22 21.04 -22.32
N LEU A 252 0.34 21.91 -22.80
CA LEU A 252 0.11 23.24 -22.22
C LEU A 252 -0.43 23.10 -20.78
N PRO A 253 0.03 23.92 -19.83
CA PRO A 253 -0.46 23.93 -18.46
C PRO A 253 -2.00 24.05 -18.35
N GLU A 254 -2.62 24.82 -19.25
CA GLU A 254 -4.06 25.01 -19.32
C GLU A 254 -4.80 23.70 -19.63
N ALA A 255 -4.19 22.81 -20.43
CA ALA A 255 -4.78 21.52 -20.74
C ALA A 255 -4.78 20.61 -19.50
N VAL A 256 -3.70 20.61 -18.71
CA VAL A 256 -3.63 19.88 -17.44
C VAL A 256 -4.70 20.36 -16.47
N VAL A 257 -4.85 21.69 -16.33
CA VAL A 257 -5.87 22.28 -15.45
C VAL A 257 -7.29 21.95 -15.94
N ALA A 258 -7.53 21.99 -17.25
CA ALA A 258 -8.82 21.62 -17.83
C ALA A 258 -9.20 20.18 -17.49
N VAL A 259 -8.24 19.24 -17.54
CA VAL A 259 -8.48 17.85 -17.11
C VAL A 259 -8.82 17.77 -15.63
N VAL A 260 -8.13 18.51 -14.75
CA VAL A 260 -8.46 18.52 -13.32
C VAL A 260 -9.86 19.07 -13.09
N LYS A 261 -10.27 20.12 -13.79
CA LYS A 261 -11.64 20.67 -13.72
C LYS A 261 -12.68 19.66 -14.18
N ASP A 262 -12.44 18.97 -15.30
CA ASP A 262 -13.33 17.93 -15.83
C ASP A 262 -13.52 16.75 -14.85
N ARG A 263 -12.48 16.42 -14.08
CA ARG A 263 -12.50 15.37 -13.08
C ARG A 263 -13.09 15.80 -11.75
N SER A 264 -13.23 17.09 -11.53
CA SER A 264 -13.75 17.70 -10.31
C SER A 264 -15.25 17.99 -10.45
N ARG A 265 -15.97 17.78 -9.36
CA ARG A 265 -17.37 18.21 -9.27
C ARG A 265 -17.44 19.66 -8.79
N GLY A 266 -18.32 20.45 -9.38
CA GLY A 266 -18.58 21.85 -8.98
C GLY A 266 -17.65 22.87 -9.61
N MET A 267 -16.91 22.52 -10.67
CA MET A 267 -16.02 23.42 -11.38
C MET A 267 -16.47 23.65 -12.83
N ASP A 268 -16.25 24.87 -13.32
CA ASP A 268 -16.41 25.23 -14.72
C ASP A 268 -15.05 25.15 -15.44
N ARG A 269 -15.00 24.30 -16.48
CA ARG A 269 -13.80 24.10 -17.29
C ARG A 269 -13.35 25.35 -18.02
N PHE A 270 -14.26 26.21 -18.43
CA PHE A 270 -13.99 27.37 -19.27
C PHE A 270 -13.67 28.63 -18.46
N GLU A 271 -14.09 28.71 -17.21
CA GLU A 271 -13.80 29.82 -16.31
C GLU A 271 -12.31 29.81 -15.92
N ARG A 272 -11.57 30.87 -16.17
CA ARG A 272 -10.13 31.01 -15.90
C ARG A 272 -9.76 32.25 -15.11
N GLU A 273 -10.73 33.11 -14.82
CA GLU A 273 -10.49 34.41 -14.18
C GLU A 273 -10.80 34.38 -12.68
N MET A 274 -11.65 33.46 -12.27
CA MET A 274 -12.09 33.32 -10.86
C MET A 274 -11.52 32.08 -10.20
N ALA A 275 -11.25 32.20 -8.91
CA ALA A 275 -10.90 31.07 -8.08
C ALA A 275 -12.08 30.06 -8.04
N GLN A 276 -11.76 28.78 -8.12
CA GLN A 276 -12.75 27.72 -8.08
C GLN A 276 -12.39 26.68 -7.01
N ASP A 277 -13.41 26.20 -6.33
CA ASP A 277 -13.33 25.08 -5.38
C ASP A 277 -14.24 23.94 -5.84
N GLY A 278 -13.74 22.72 -5.74
CA GLY A 278 -14.47 21.52 -6.09
C GLY A 278 -13.97 20.31 -5.32
N PHE A 279 -14.47 19.14 -5.69
CA PHE A 279 -14.04 17.91 -5.06
C PHE A 279 -14.00 16.74 -6.04
N ILE A 280 -13.10 15.81 -5.73
CA ILE A 280 -12.97 14.52 -6.42
C ILE A 280 -13.18 13.42 -5.38
N GLN A 281 -13.75 12.31 -5.79
CA GLN A 281 -13.85 11.09 -5.00
C GLN A 281 -13.36 9.93 -5.84
N ARG A 282 -12.46 9.12 -5.28
CA ARG A 282 -11.93 7.91 -5.93
C ARG A 282 -11.85 6.77 -4.93
N GLU A 283 -12.02 5.57 -5.45
CA GLU A 283 -11.69 4.35 -4.74
C GLU A 283 -10.23 3.99 -5.07
N ILE A 284 -9.38 3.97 -4.05
CA ILE A 284 -7.95 3.66 -4.16
C ILE A 284 -7.66 2.58 -3.13
N ASP A 285 -7.11 1.45 -3.58
CA ASP A 285 -6.79 0.29 -2.73
C ASP A 285 -7.99 -0.18 -1.88
N ASN A 286 -9.18 -0.26 -2.52
CA ASN A 286 -10.49 -0.61 -1.94
C ASN A 286 -10.98 0.36 -0.85
N ILE A 287 -10.52 1.61 -0.86
CA ILE A 287 -10.91 2.64 0.09
C ILE A 287 -11.35 3.88 -0.64
N ILE A 288 -12.48 4.45 -0.20
CA ILE A 288 -12.98 5.70 -0.76
C ILE A 288 -12.20 6.87 -0.17
N ILE A 289 -11.44 7.54 -1.02
CA ILE A 289 -10.69 8.75 -0.70
C ILE A 289 -11.38 9.96 -1.30
N ARG A 290 -11.47 11.03 -0.54
CA ARG A 290 -12.00 12.33 -0.96
C ARG A 290 -10.87 13.31 -1.13
N PHE A 291 -11.00 14.18 -2.14
CA PHE A 291 -10.03 15.21 -2.46
C PHE A 291 -10.77 16.54 -2.57
N ARG A 292 -10.28 17.56 -1.86
CA ARG A 292 -10.71 18.94 -2.08
C ARG A 292 -9.78 19.57 -3.10
N VAL A 293 -10.35 20.15 -4.14
CA VAL A 293 -9.61 20.78 -5.23
C VAL A 293 -9.85 22.28 -5.15
N SER A 294 -8.77 23.05 -5.13
CA SER A 294 -8.79 24.52 -5.19
C SER A 294 -7.94 24.98 -6.37
N ILE A 295 -8.51 25.80 -7.23
CA ILE A 295 -7.84 26.38 -8.40
C ILE A 295 -7.78 27.88 -8.24
N LEU A 296 -6.58 28.44 -8.38
CA LEU A 296 -6.31 29.86 -8.23
C LEU A 296 -5.71 30.42 -9.52
N PRO A 297 -6.33 31.45 -10.13
CA PRO A 297 -5.72 32.20 -11.20
C PRO A 297 -4.43 32.87 -10.73
N MET A 298 -3.39 32.78 -11.56
CA MET A 298 -2.10 33.42 -11.34
C MET A 298 -1.80 34.35 -12.49
N VAL A 299 -1.26 35.53 -12.19
CA VAL A 299 -0.79 36.45 -13.20
C VAL A 299 0.71 36.22 -13.40
N GLY A 300 1.11 35.93 -14.65
CA GLY A 300 2.52 35.81 -15.01
C GLY A 300 3.20 37.19 -15.04
N THR A 301 4.50 37.21 -15.29
CA THR A 301 5.31 38.45 -15.43
C THR A 301 4.80 39.36 -16.55
N GLU A 302 4.11 38.83 -17.55
CA GLU A 302 3.37 39.55 -18.55
C GLU A 302 1.88 39.49 -18.24
N LEU A 303 1.21 40.62 -18.11
CA LEU A 303 -0.23 40.72 -17.78
C LEU A 303 -1.16 39.94 -18.72
N LYS A 304 -0.68 39.53 -19.88
CA LYS A 304 -1.44 38.74 -20.86
C LYS A 304 -1.44 37.23 -20.58
N ASN A 305 -0.50 36.73 -19.82
CA ASN A 305 -0.37 35.30 -19.54
C ASN A 305 -1.04 34.96 -18.20
N LYS A 306 -2.30 34.56 -18.27
CA LYS A 306 -3.04 34.06 -17.12
C LYS A 306 -2.82 32.54 -17.00
N PHE A 307 -2.27 32.12 -15.90
CA PHE A 307 -2.10 30.73 -15.56
C PHE A 307 -3.00 30.39 -14.38
N GLU A 308 -3.28 29.09 -14.18
CA GLU A 308 -4.01 28.62 -13.04
C GLU A 308 -3.15 27.62 -12.27
N SER A 309 -3.05 27.79 -10.97
CA SER A 309 -2.42 26.82 -10.06
C SER A 309 -3.48 25.96 -9.41
N VAL A 310 -3.22 24.67 -9.31
CA VAL A 310 -4.11 23.69 -8.68
C VAL A 310 -3.50 23.17 -7.40
N VAL A 311 -4.31 23.13 -6.34
CA VAL A 311 -3.98 22.45 -5.09
C VAL A 311 -5.08 21.43 -4.78
N ILE A 312 -4.70 20.18 -4.64
CA ILE A 312 -5.61 19.08 -4.29
C ILE A 312 -5.23 18.55 -2.91
N ARG A 313 -6.10 18.78 -1.92
CA ARG A 313 -5.94 18.24 -0.57
C ARG A 313 -6.50 16.84 -0.49
N ILE A 314 -5.72 15.91 0.05
CA ILE A 314 -6.12 14.53 0.27
C ILE A 314 -6.82 14.42 1.63
N LEU A 315 -8.08 13.95 1.62
CA LEU A 315 -8.88 13.74 2.82
C LEU A 315 -9.00 12.23 3.06
N ASP A 316 -8.01 11.69 3.76
CA ASP A 316 -7.94 10.27 4.13
C ASP A 316 -8.38 10.10 5.58
N ASP A 317 -9.60 9.60 5.77
CA ASP A 317 -10.20 9.42 7.10
C ASP A 317 -9.44 8.43 8.00
N ARG A 318 -8.55 7.59 7.43
CA ARG A 318 -7.69 6.66 8.19
C ARG A 318 -6.62 7.38 9.00
N LYS A 319 -6.19 8.56 8.52
CA LYS A 319 -5.16 9.37 9.18
C LYS A 319 -5.70 10.23 10.31
N VAL A 320 -7.02 10.28 10.47
CA VAL A 320 -7.66 11.06 11.54
C VAL A 320 -7.54 10.31 12.88
N ILE A 321 -6.72 10.83 13.79
CA ILE A 321 -6.60 10.31 15.14
C ILE A 321 -7.84 10.77 15.92
N ARG A 322 -8.78 9.84 16.17
CA ARG A 322 -10.03 10.11 16.89
C ARG A 322 -9.90 9.94 18.41
N ASP A 323 -8.82 9.35 18.85
CA ASP A 323 -8.57 9.03 20.26
C ASP A 323 -7.59 10.05 20.85
N LEU A 324 -8.04 10.76 21.87
CA LEU A 324 -7.23 11.77 22.59
C LEU A 324 -5.97 11.17 23.22
N ASP A 325 -6.01 9.89 23.62
CA ASP A 325 -4.85 9.21 24.21
C ASP A 325 -3.72 9.02 23.18
N LYS A 326 -4.09 8.90 21.91
CA LYS A 326 -3.13 8.73 20.80
C LYS A 326 -2.58 10.05 20.25
N LEU A 327 -3.16 11.20 20.65
CA LEU A 327 -2.68 12.52 20.23
C LEU A 327 -1.38 12.95 20.90
N GLY A 328 -0.90 12.21 21.92
CA GLY A 328 0.35 12.53 22.62
C GLY A 328 0.27 13.76 23.52
N LEU A 329 -0.92 14.18 23.92
CA LEU A 329 -1.10 15.32 24.82
C LEU A 329 -0.53 15.02 26.22
N ALA A 330 0.37 15.88 26.72
CA ALA A 330 0.83 15.80 28.10
C ALA A 330 -0.34 15.98 29.10
N GLY A 331 -0.25 15.39 30.28
CA GLY A 331 -1.38 15.31 31.23
C GLY A 331 -2.04 16.64 31.59
N THR A 332 -1.28 17.75 31.72
CA THR A 332 -1.82 19.09 31.94
C THR A 332 -2.49 19.67 30.70
N ALA A 333 -1.88 19.51 29.52
CA ALA A 333 -2.44 19.96 28.24
C ALA A 333 -3.73 19.20 27.91
N ARG A 334 -3.77 17.89 28.17
CA ARG A 334 -4.98 17.07 28.02
C ARG A 334 -6.15 17.59 28.85
N LYS A 335 -5.94 17.83 30.17
CA LYS A 335 -6.99 18.35 31.03
C LYS A 335 -7.52 19.70 30.55
N SER A 336 -6.64 20.59 30.10
CA SER A 336 -7.04 21.89 29.55
C SER A 336 -7.83 21.74 28.25
N PHE A 337 -7.42 20.83 27.37
CA PHE A 337 -8.12 20.53 26.12
C PHE A 337 -9.52 19.95 26.39
N GLU A 338 -9.62 18.92 27.24
CA GLU A 338 -10.90 18.32 27.64
C GLU A 338 -11.85 19.36 28.26
N LYS A 339 -11.33 20.27 29.09
CA LYS A 339 -12.14 21.37 29.64
C LYS A 339 -12.61 22.32 28.53
N ALA A 340 -11.77 22.61 27.54
CA ALA A 340 -12.10 23.53 26.45
C ALA A 340 -13.16 22.97 25.52
N ILE A 341 -13.02 21.70 25.09
CA ILE A 341 -14.00 21.07 24.17
C ILE A 341 -15.35 20.79 24.77
N ASN A 342 -15.44 20.73 26.12
CA ASN A 342 -16.70 20.56 26.84
C ASN A 342 -17.43 21.90 27.12
N GLN A 343 -16.92 23.04 26.64
CA GLN A 343 -17.65 24.30 26.75
C GLN A 343 -18.82 24.33 25.73
N PRO A 344 -19.96 24.95 26.07
CA PRO A 344 -21.14 24.98 25.22
C PRO A 344 -20.94 25.76 23.92
N GLN A 345 -19.95 26.66 23.88
CA GLN A 345 -19.60 27.46 22.70
C GLN A 345 -18.14 27.92 22.77
N GLY A 346 -17.52 28.20 21.62
CA GLY A 346 -16.16 28.68 21.53
C GLY A 346 -15.39 27.99 20.42
N MET A 347 -14.15 28.41 20.22
CA MET A 347 -13.21 27.81 19.29
C MET A 347 -11.96 27.39 20.05
N VAL A 348 -11.49 26.18 19.81
CA VAL A 348 -10.21 25.67 20.33
C VAL A 348 -9.25 25.58 19.16
N ILE A 349 -8.11 26.27 19.24
CA ILE A 349 -7.09 26.33 18.20
C ILE A 349 -5.79 25.75 18.75
#